data_12101890e11fafb95f6f53df455678a2
#
_entry.id   12101890e11fafb95f6f53df455678a2
#
_cell.length_a   1.000
_cell.length_b   1.000
_cell.length_c   1.000
_cell.angle_alpha   90.00
_cell.angle_beta   90.00
_cell.angle_gamma   90.00
#
_symmetry.space_group_name_H-M   'P 1'
#
loop_
_entity.id
_entity.type
_entity.pdbx_description
1 polymer ?
#
loop_
_entity_poly.entity_id
_entity_poly.type
_entity_poly.pdbx_seq_one_letter_code
_entity_poly.pdbx_strand_id
1 'polypeptide(L)'
;MKQHQTALIIIDMVNKMDFEGGEDLLENTLNIVEPLKSLKNQAKEQGLPTIYVNDNFGLWQENASDLIEECKEGRGESVIKHISPEDDDYFIIKPKHSGFFGTQLSILLNKLGVNNLILTGIAGDICVLFTANDAYMREYSIWIPSDCVASEQSEDNQNALRIMERSLSANTTQSNQTSIQEAFLS
;
A
#
# COMPACT_ATOMS: atom_id res chain seq x y z
N MET A 1 -1.07 23.43 -8.37
CA MET A 1 -1.51 22.05 -8.04
C MET A 1 -2.49 22.15 -6.89
N LYS A 2 -3.57 21.33 -6.89
CA LYS A 2 -4.43 21.20 -5.70
C LYS A 2 -3.56 20.60 -4.57
N GLN A 3 -3.61 21.18 -3.38
CA GLN A 3 -3.02 20.58 -2.19
C GLN A 3 -3.94 19.44 -1.73
N HIS A 4 -3.41 18.23 -1.65
CA HIS A 4 -4.11 17.08 -1.13
C HIS A 4 -3.54 16.76 0.25
N GLN A 5 -4.36 16.85 1.30
CA GLN A 5 -3.88 16.50 2.65
C GLN A 5 -3.66 15.01 2.83
N THR A 6 -4.32 14.16 2.06
CA THR A 6 -4.30 12.70 2.18
C THR A 6 -3.92 12.05 0.86
N ALA A 7 -3.15 10.94 0.90
CA ALA A 7 -2.86 10.08 -0.23
C ALA A 7 -3.12 8.60 0.13
N LEU A 8 -3.60 7.82 -0.83
CA LEU A 8 -3.68 6.37 -0.75
C LEU A 8 -2.38 5.77 -1.30
N ILE A 9 -1.71 4.95 -0.50
CA ILE A 9 -0.50 4.21 -0.88
C ILE A 9 -0.84 2.73 -0.96
N ILE A 10 -0.64 2.14 -2.13
CA ILE A 10 -0.88 0.72 -2.41
C ILE A 10 0.47 0.04 -2.60
N ILE A 11 0.84 -0.83 -1.65
CA ILE A 11 2.18 -1.41 -1.54
C ILE A 11 2.16 -2.84 -2.07
N ASP A 12 3.08 -3.14 -3.01
CA ASP A 12 3.41 -4.47 -3.55
C ASP A 12 2.23 -5.32 -4.08
N MET A 13 1.11 -4.68 -4.45
CA MET A 13 -0.06 -5.39 -4.99
C MET A 13 0.14 -5.85 -6.45
N VAL A 14 1.11 -5.30 -7.18
CA VAL A 14 1.56 -5.81 -8.48
C VAL A 14 2.66 -6.84 -8.21
N ASN A 15 2.29 -8.10 -8.06
CA ASN A 15 3.18 -9.16 -7.60
C ASN A 15 2.85 -10.49 -8.30
N LYS A 16 3.88 -11.22 -8.74
CA LYS A 16 3.73 -12.56 -9.34
C LYS A 16 3.27 -13.61 -8.34
N MET A 17 3.59 -13.45 -7.07
CA MET A 17 3.39 -14.45 -6.01
C MET A 17 4.14 -15.78 -6.26
N ASP A 18 5.20 -15.76 -7.07
CA ASP A 18 5.99 -16.94 -7.48
C ASP A 18 7.25 -17.08 -6.61
N PHE A 19 7.05 -17.23 -5.30
CA PHE A 19 8.11 -17.45 -4.30
C PHE A 19 7.62 -18.39 -3.21
N GLU A 20 8.53 -18.85 -2.34
CA GLU A 20 8.18 -19.66 -1.17
C GLU A 20 7.26 -18.85 -0.21
N GLY A 21 6.08 -19.39 0.13
CA GLY A 21 5.04 -18.66 0.88
C GLY A 21 4.09 -17.82 0.02
N GLY A 22 4.35 -17.71 -1.29
CA GLY A 22 3.52 -16.92 -2.20
C GLY A 22 2.08 -17.41 -2.34
N GLU A 23 1.81 -18.71 -2.12
CA GLU A 23 0.44 -19.26 -2.12
C GLU A 23 -0.35 -18.78 -0.91
N ASP A 24 0.25 -18.84 0.28
CA ASP A 24 -0.37 -18.36 1.52
C ASP A 24 -0.62 -16.85 1.45
N LEU A 25 0.36 -16.10 0.94
CA LEU A 25 0.21 -14.66 0.74
C LEU A 25 -0.91 -14.36 -0.26
N LEU A 26 -1.01 -15.11 -1.37
CA LEU A 26 -2.06 -14.92 -2.37
C LEU A 26 -3.45 -15.16 -1.77
N GLU A 27 -3.65 -16.27 -1.02
CA GLU A 27 -4.91 -16.57 -0.37
C GLU A 27 -5.35 -15.43 0.57
N ASN A 28 -4.44 -14.96 1.41
CA ASN A 28 -4.71 -13.85 2.31
C ASN A 28 -4.92 -12.52 1.56
N THR A 29 -4.17 -12.28 0.47
CA THR A 29 -4.32 -11.09 -0.36
C THR A 29 -5.68 -11.02 -1.04
N LEU A 30 -6.22 -12.13 -1.52
CA LEU A 30 -7.55 -12.17 -2.14
C LEU A 30 -8.65 -11.70 -1.19
N ASN A 31 -8.50 -11.89 0.12
CA ASN A 31 -9.45 -11.42 1.12
C ASN A 31 -9.48 -9.89 1.26
N ILE A 32 -8.39 -9.20 0.94
CA ILE A 32 -8.30 -7.74 1.05
C ILE A 32 -8.61 -7.01 -0.27
N VAL A 33 -8.73 -7.70 -1.39
CA VAL A 33 -8.93 -7.09 -2.73
C VAL A 33 -10.18 -6.22 -2.78
N GLU A 34 -11.33 -6.74 -2.36
CA GLU A 34 -12.59 -5.99 -2.44
C GLU A 34 -12.65 -4.79 -1.49
N PRO A 35 -12.25 -4.89 -0.20
CA PRO A 35 -12.12 -3.72 0.66
C PRO A 35 -11.17 -2.66 0.09
N LEU A 36 -9.99 -3.07 -0.39
CA LEU A 36 -9.01 -2.15 -0.97
C LEU A 36 -9.53 -1.47 -2.24
N LYS A 37 -10.20 -2.21 -3.12
CA LYS A 37 -10.83 -1.65 -4.33
C LYS A 37 -11.91 -0.64 -3.98
N SER A 38 -12.75 -0.93 -2.98
CA SER A 38 -13.75 0.01 -2.47
C SER A 38 -13.09 1.28 -1.94
N LEU A 39 -12.04 1.15 -1.15
CA LEU A 39 -11.27 2.28 -0.61
C LEU A 39 -10.59 3.11 -1.71
N LYS A 40 -10.02 2.45 -2.73
CA LYS A 40 -9.44 3.13 -3.91
C LYS A 40 -10.50 3.96 -4.64
N ASN A 41 -11.69 3.41 -4.85
CA ASN A 41 -12.80 4.13 -5.49
C ASN A 41 -13.20 5.35 -4.67
N GLN A 42 -13.36 5.22 -3.34
CA GLN A 42 -13.66 6.35 -2.45
C GLN A 42 -12.57 7.43 -2.50
N ALA A 43 -11.30 7.05 -2.52
CA ALA A 43 -10.18 7.98 -2.66
C ALA A 43 -10.26 8.74 -4.00
N LYS A 44 -10.54 8.05 -5.11
CA LYS A 44 -10.73 8.68 -6.43
C LYS A 44 -11.92 9.63 -6.48
N GLU A 45 -13.07 9.24 -5.94
CA GLU A 45 -14.27 10.10 -5.87
C GLU A 45 -14.00 11.39 -5.10
N GLN A 46 -13.11 11.35 -4.12
CA GLN A 46 -12.66 12.52 -3.36
C GLN A 46 -11.49 13.28 -4.02
N GLY A 47 -11.00 12.79 -5.15
CA GLY A 47 -9.87 13.37 -5.88
C GLY A 47 -8.54 13.26 -5.14
N LEU A 48 -8.38 12.24 -4.28
CA LEU A 48 -7.13 11.97 -3.58
C LEU A 48 -6.14 11.25 -4.50
N PRO A 49 -4.83 11.56 -4.43
CA PRO A 49 -3.83 10.84 -5.19
C PRO A 49 -3.70 9.40 -4.70
N THR A 50 -3.69 8.46 -5.64
CA THR A 50 -3.33 7.06 -5.43
C THR A 50 -1.92 6.84 -5.93
N ILE A 51 -1.08 6.22 -5.10
CA ILE A 51 0.34 5.97 -5.39
C ILE A 51 0.62 4.48 -5.17
N TYR A 52 0.94 3.79 -6.23
CA TYR A 52 1.48 2.43 -6.18
C TYR A 52 2.95 2.49 -5.83
N VAL A 53 3.36 1.72 -4.85
CA VAL A 53 4.76 1.62 -4.42
C VAL A 53 5.13 0.15 -4.42
N ASN A 54 5.89 -0.27 -5.42
CA ASN A 54 6.06 -1.68 -5.73
C ASN A 54 7.52 -2.09 -5.78
N ASP A 55 7.81 -3.29 -5.28
CA ASP A 55 9.16 -3.85 -5.30
C ASP A 55 9.68 -4.01 -6.73
N ASN A 56 10.99 -3.91 -6.91
CA ASN A 56 11.64 -4.11 -8.19
C ASN A 56 11.93 -5.59 -8.49
N PHE A 57 11.66 -6.51 -7.56
CA PHE A 57 11.96 -7.96 -7.66
C PHE A 57 13.40 -8.27 -8.12
N GLY A 58 14.35 -7.38 -7.82
CA GLY A 58 15.75 -7.50 -8.29
C GLY A 58 15.97 -7.08 -9.74
N LEU A 59 14.98 -6.52 -10.41
CA LEU A 59 15.02 -6.07 -11.81
C LEU A 59 15.36 -4.58 -11.84
N TRP A 60 16.59 -4.24 -12.19
CA TRP A 60 17.10 -2.86 -12.13
C TRP A 60 16.94 -2.05 -13.42
N GLN A 61 16.43 -2.69 -14.50
CA GLN A 61 16.31 -2.06 -15.81
C GLN A 61 14.87 -1.97 -16.31
N GLU A 62 13.90 -2.40 -15.50
CA GLU A 62 12.50 -2.42 -15.90
C GLU A 62 11.77 -1.12 -15.55
N ASN A 63 10.76 -0.82 -16.33
CA ASN A 63 9.81 0.25 -16.07
C ASN A 63 8.50 -0.32 -15.48
N ALA A 64 7.59 0.55 -15.05
CA ALA A 64 6.33 0.15 -14.43
C ALA A 64 5.47 -0.74 -15.36
N SER A 65 5.44 -0.44 -16.67
CA SER A 65 4.65 -1.22 -17.63
C SER A 65 5.16 -2.63 -17.78
N ASP A 66 6.47 -2.80 -17.88
CA ASP A 66 7.11 -4.12 -18.02
C ASP A 66 6.88 -4.95 -16.75
N LEU A 67 6.99 -4.32 -15.58
CA LEU A 67 6.73 -4.97 -14.29
C LEU A 67 5.27 -5.46 -14.18
N ILE A 68 4.31 -4.63 -14.57
CA ILE A 68 2.89 -4.98 -14.55
C ILE A 68 2.59 -6.13 -15.52
N GLU A 69 3.12 -6.07 -16.74
CA GLU A 69 2.91 -7.15 -17.73
C GLU A 69 3.55 -8.47 -17.26
N GLU A 70 4.76 -8.42 -16.73
CA GLU A 70 5.43 -9.61 -16.20
C GLU A 70 4.65 -10.22 -15.02
N CYS A 71 4.08 -9.42 -14.14
CA CYS A 71 3.30 -9.89 -13.00
C CYS A 71 1.95 -10.50 -13.41
N LYS A 72 1.40 -10.16 -14.57
CA LYS A 72 0.19 -10.79 -15.11
C LYS A 72 0.37 -12.26 -15.53
N GLU A 73 1.59 -12.69 -15.75
CA GLU A 73 1.89 -14.09 -16.11
C GLU A 73 2.01 -15.01 -14.88
N GLY A 74 2.02 -14.44 -13.65
CA GLY A 74 2.19 -15.18 -12.40
C GLY A 74 0.87 -15.53 -11.69
N ARG A 75 0.99 -16.17 -10.54
CA ARG A 75 -0.16 -16.53 -9.66
C ARG A 75 -0.96 -15.30 -9.21
N GLY A 76 -0.32 -14.13 -9.13
CA GLY A 76 -0.93 -12.86 -8.74
C GLY A 76 -1.86 -12.24 -9.79
N GLU A 77 -2.03 -12.83 -10.95
CA GLU A 77 -2.92 -12.32 -12.02
C GLU A 77 -4.34 -12.01 -11.50
N SER A 78 -4.88 -12.88 -10.63
CA SER A 78 -6.20 -12.71 -10.03
C SER A 78 -6.32 -11.44 -9.18
N VAL A 79 -5.24 -11.01 -8.51
CA VAL A 79 -5.18 -9.76 -7.74
C VAL A 79 -5.07 -8.57 -8.67
N ILE A 80 -4.14 -8.65 -9.63
CA ILE A 80 -3.83 -7.56 -10.56
C ILE A 80 -5.05 -7.16 -11.40
N LYS A 81 -5.87 -8.12 -11.83
CA LYS A 81 -7.12 -7.85 -12.55
C LYS A 81 -8.08 -6.92 -11.82
N HIS A 82 -8.04 -6.89 -10.49
CA HIS A 82 -8.97 -6.12 -9.66
C HIS A 82 -8.38 -4.81 -9.13
N ILE A 83 -7.04 -4.73 -9.00
CA ILE A 83 -6.37 -3.62 -8.32
C ILE A 83 -5.16 -3.10 -9.13
N SER A 84 -5.20 -3.15 -10.46
CA SER A 84 -4.17 -2.54 -11.31
C SER A 84 -4.11 -1.02 -11.18
N PRO A 85 -2.92 -0.43 -11.38
CA PRO A 85 -2.80 1.01 -11.59
C PRO A 85 -3.62 1.48 -12.79
N GLU A 86 -4.18 2.66 -12.70
CA GLU A 86 -4.88 3.36 -13.78
C GLU A 86 -4.04 4.55 -14.27
N ASP A 87 -4.41 5.15 -15.41
CA ASP A 87 -3.59 6.17 -16.11
C ASP A 87 -3.29 7.41 -15.24
N ASP A 88 -4.12 7.71 -14.26
CA ASP A 88 -3.97 8.85 -13.35
C ASP A 88 -3.31 8.48 -12.01
N ASP A 89 -3.00 7.22 -11.77
CA ASP A 89 -2.29 6.75 -10.59
C ASP A 89 -0.78 6.97 -10.73
N TYR A 90 -0.12 7.32 -9.63
CA TYR A 90 1.34 7.37 -9.59
C TYR A 90 1.91 5.97 -9.38
N PHE A 91 3.09 5.71 -9.95
CA PHE A 91 3.79 4.44 -9.76
C PHE A 91 5.25 4.69 -9.37
N ILE A 92 5.67 4.06 -8.27
CA ILE A 92 7.03 4.16 -7.73
C ILE A 92 7.60 2.75 -7.55
N ILE A 93 8.79 2.52 -8.06
CA ILE A 93 9.52 1.25 -7.86
C ILE A 93 10.47 1.43 -6.68
N LYS A 94 10.37 0.55 -5.69
CA LYS A 94 11.21 0.56 -4.49
C LYS A 94 12.24 -0.58 -4.50
N PRO A 95 13.49 -0.32 -4.07
CA PRO A 95 14.54 -1.34 -4.06
C PRO A 95 14.60 -2.16 -2.77
N LYS A 96 13.82 -1.81 -1.75
CA LYS A 96 13.80 -2.43 -0.41
C LYS A 96 12.39 -2.36 0.18
N HIS A 97 12.21 -2.93 1.38
CA HIS A 97 10.91 -3.05 2.04
C HIS A 97 10.15 -1.73 2.18
N SER A 98 10.82 -0.68 2.69
CA SER A 98 10.17 0.62 2.84
C SER A 98 9.98 1.33 1.50
N GLY A 99 8.77 1.83 1.28
CA GLY A 99 8.43 2.67 0.13
C GLY A 99 9.18 4.01 0.09
N PHE A 100 9.78 4.43 1.19
CA PHE A 100 10.58 5.67 1.26
C PHE A 100 12.05 5.45 0.94
N PHE A 101 12.55 4.22 1.15
CA PHE A 101 13.99 3.96 1.04
C PHE A 101 14.45 3.96 -0.43
N GLY A 102 15.31 4.92 -0.79
CA GLY A 102 15.88 5.04 -2.12
C GLY A 102 14.89 5.37 -3.24
N THR A 103 13.73 5.94 -2.89
CA THR A 103 12.66 6.29 -3.84
C THR A 103 12.37 7.78 -3.86
N GLN A 104 11.52 8.20 -4.79
CA GLN A 104 11.03 9.57 -4.93
C GLN A 104 9.76 9.84 -4.09
N LEU A 105 9.30 8.87 -3.25
CA LEU A 105 8.02 8.98 -2.55
C LEU A 105 7.93 10.25 -1.69
N SER A 106 8.95 10.54 -0.88
CA SER A 106 8.97 11.75 -0.03
C SER A 106 8.86 13.05 -0.86
N ILE A 107 9.54 13.09 -2.02
CA ILE A 107 9.52 14.26 -2.91
C ILE A 107 8.12 14.43 -3.50
N LEU A 108 7.50 13.33 -3.96
CA LEU A 108 6.16 13.34 -4.53
C LEU A 108 5.12 13.78 -3.50
N LEU A 109 5.12 13.18 -2.30
CA LEU A 109 4.19 13.52 -1.22
C LEU A 109 4.30 15.00 -0.83
N ASN A 110 5.51 15.51 -0.69
CA ASN A 110 5.74 16.93 -0.40
C ASN A 110 5.19 17.83 -1.52
N LYS A 111 5.46 17.49 -2.78
CA LYS A 111 4.95 18.22 -3.95
C LYS A 111 3.42 18.24 -4.02
N LEU A 112 2.77 17.18 -3.56
CA LEU A 112 1.31 17.05 -3.50
C LEU A 112 0.71 17.74 -2.25
N GLY A 113 1.53 18.13 -1.26
CA GLY A 113 1.10 18.73 -0.01
C GLY A 113 0.39 17.73 0.92
N VAL A 114 0.84 16.46 0.90
CA VAL A 114 0.26 15.36 1.68
C VAL A 114 0.86 15.32 3.08
N ASN A 115 -0.01 15.18 4.09
CA ASN A 115 0.35 15.00 5.50
C ASN A 115 -0.22 13.71 6.10
N ASN A 116 -1.23 13.13 5.45
CA ASN A 116 -1.94 11.94 5.91
C ASN A 116 -1.74 10.81 4.90
N LEU A 117 -1.37 9.63 5.37
CA LEU A 117 -1.15 8.45 4.53
C LEU A 117 -2.12 7.33 4.88
N ILE A 118 -2.83 6.83 3.88
CA ILE A 118 -3.56 5.56 3.97
C ILE A 118 -2.61 4.51 3.41
N LEU A 119 -2.09 3.61 4.24
CA LEU A 119 -1.16 2.56 3.83
C LEU A 119 -1.91 1.24 3.71
N THR A 120 -1.78 0.59 2.55
CA THR A 120 -2.48 -0.65 2.21
C THR A 120 -1.57 -1.59 1.43
N GLY A 121 -1.97 -2.84 1.27
CA GLY A 121 -1.26 -3.83 0.45
C GLY A 121 -0.51 -4.88 1.26
N ILE A 122 0.63 -5.35 0.75
CA ILE A 122 1.38 -6.52 1.24
C ILE A 122 2.90 -6.29 1.31
N ALA A 123 3.64 -7.10 2.06
CA ALA A 123 3.14 -7.84 3.20
C ALA A 123 3.02 -6.88 4.39
N GLY A 124 1.95 -7.05 5.19
CA GLY A 124 1.63 -6.17 6.32
C GLY A 124 2.74 -6.09 7.36
N ASP A 125 3.38 -7.22 7.65
CA ASP A 125 4.48 -7.37 8.62
C ASP A 125 5.87 -7.01 8.05
N ILE A 126 5.96 -6.77 6.74
CA ILE A 126 7.23 -6.42 6.08
C ILE A 126 7.10 -5.04 5.42
N CYS A 127 6.72 -4.98 4.16
CA CYS A 127 6.78 -3.73 3.38
C CYS A 127 5.85 -2.65 3.91
N VAL A 128 4.64 -3.02 4.37
CA VAL A 128 3.71 -2.07 4.99
C VAL A 128 4.24 -1.56 6.32
N LEU A 129 4.70 -2.45 7.22
CA LEU A 129 5.27 -2.08 8.52
C LEU A 129 6.49 -1.16 8.37
N PHE A 130 7.43 -1.51 7.47
CA PHE A 130 8.64 -0.69 7.26
C PHE A 130 8.30 0.67 6.63
N THR A 131 7.31 0.71 5.74
CA THR A 131 6.83 1.98 5.17
C THR A 131 6.12 2.83 6.23
N ALA A 132 5.31 2.21 7.09
CA ALA A 132 4.64 2.90 8.20
C ALA A 132 5.64 3.48 9.21
N ASN A 133 6.70 2.73 9.56
CA ASN A 133 7.77 3.22 10.41
C ASN A 133 8.47 4.44 9.80
N ASP A 134 8.81 4.37 8.54
CA ASP A 134 9.43 5.49 7.82
C ASP A 134 8.50 6.70 7.68
N ALA A 135 7.20 6.47 7.51
CA ALA A 135 6.18 7.53 7.51
C ALA A 135 6.07 8.21 8.88
N TYR A 136 6.03 7.44 9.97
CA TYR A 136 6.01 7.95 11.34
C TYR A 136 7.24 8.82 11.64
N MET A 137 8.44 8.37 11.27
CA MET A 137 9.69 9.12 11.47
C MET A 137 9.74 10.43 10.64
N ARG A 138 8.82 10.61 9.69
CA ARG A 138 8.64 11.81 8.86
C ARG A 138 7.40 12.62 9.23
N GLU A 139 6.80 12.30 10.38
CA GLU A 139 5.66 13.02 10.96
C GLU A 139 4.37 12.97 10.13
N TYR A 140 4.17 11.93 9.30
CA TYR A 140 2.89 11.69 8.66
C TYR A 140 1.89 11.12 9.67
N SER A 141 0.61 11.56 9.60
CA SER A 141 -0.50 10.84 10.20
C SER A 141 -0.80 9.59 9.37
N ILE A 142 -1.04 8.45 10.03
CA ILE A 142 -1.09 7.15 9.37
C ILE A 142 -2.40 6.43 9.68
N TRP A 143 -3.09 6.01 8.63
CA TRP A 143 -4.19 5.06 8.71
C TRP A 143 -3.84 3.80 7.92
N ILE A 144 -3.96 2.63 8.57
CA ILE A 144 -3.69 1.32 7.99
C ILE A 144 -4.94 0.49 8.19
N PRO A 145 -5.93 0.56 7.27
CA PRO A 145 -7.16 -0.21 7.42
C PRO A 145 -6.84 -1.69 7.50
N SER A 146 -7.20 -2.34 8.62
CA SER A 146 -6.83 -3.73 8.89
C SER A 146 -7.42 -4.74 7.91
N ASP A 147 -8.46 -4.37 7.19
CA ASP A 147 -9.09 -5.12 6.11
C ASP A 147 -8.48 -4.85 4.71
N CYS A 148 -7.45 -3.99 4.63
CA CYS A 148 -6.75 -3.65 3.39
C CYS A 148 -5.25 -4.00 3.43
N VAL A 149 -4.82 -4.83 4.38
CA VAL A 149 -3.44 -5.33 4.50
C VAL A 149 -3.43 -6.83 4.78
N ALA A 150 -2.48 -7.55 4.19
CA ALA A 150 -2.31 -8.98 4.37
C ALA A 150 -0.83 -9.37 4.45
N SER A 151 -0.55 -10.51 5.08
CA SER A 151 0.77 -11.17 5.16
C SER A 151 0.63 -12.65 4.83
N GLU A 152 1.74 -13.36 4.68
CA GLU A 152 1.76 -14.80 4.49
C GLU A 152 1.05 -15.52 5.65
N GLN A 153 1.31 -15.07 6.89
CA GLN A 153 0.67 -15.57 8.08
C GLN A 153 -0.25 -14.52 8.71
N SER A 154 -1.50 -14.88 8.96
CA SER A 154 -2.48 -13.97 9.57
C SER A 154 -2.06 -13.50 10.95
N GLU A 155 -1.34 -14.31 11.72
CA GLU A 155 -0.83 -13.95 13.05
C GLU A 155 0.24 -12.87 12.95
N ASP A 156 1.15 -12.97 12.00
CA ASP A 156 2.20 -11.96 11.76
C ASP A 156 1.60 -10.63 11.33
N ASN A 157 0.58 -10.66 10.45
CA ASN A 157 -0.17 -9.48 10.06
C ASN A 157 -0.82 -8.78 11.28
N GLN A 158 -1.48 -9.55 12.16
CA GLN A 158 -2.08 -9.02 13.38
C GLN A 158 -1.04 -8.45 14.35
N ASN A 159 0.12 -9.11 14.48
CA ASN A 159 1.22 -8.62 15.30
C ASN A 159 1.76 -7.30 14.76
N ALA A 160 1.93 -7.19 13.45
CA ALA A 160 2.38 -5.96 12.79
C ALA A 160 1.38 -4.81 12.98
N LEU A 161 0.08 -5.05 12.79
CA LEU A 161 -0.96 -4.05 13.05
C LEU A 161 -0.91 -3.53 14.49
N ARG A 162 -0.76 -4.43 15.48
CA ARG A 162 -0.61 -4.03 16.89
C ARG A 162 0.64 -3.18 17.16
N ILE A 163 1.75 -3.48 16.49
CA ILE A 163 2.98 -2.67 16.60
C ILE A 163 2.74 -1.29 16.00
N MET A 164 2.15 -1.21 14.82
CA MET A 164 1.88 0.05 14.13
C MET A 164 0.91 0.93 14.93
N GLU A 165 -0.13 0.36 15.52
CA GLU A 165 -1.07 1.07 16.39
C GLU A 165 -0.38 1.61 17.65
N ARG A 166 0.34 0.75 18.39
CA ARG A 166 0.91 1.12 19.69
C ARG A 166 2.16 1.98 19.60
N SER A 167 3.02 1.74 18.61
CA SER A 167 4.35 2.35 18.54
C SER A 167 4.44 3.48 17.53
N LEU A 168 3.58 3.46 16.49
CA LEU A 168 3.57 4.46 15.44
C LEU A 168 2.30 5.34 15.48
N SER A 169 1.45 5.16 16.48
CA SER A 169 0.17 5.89 16.63
C SER A 169 -0.71 5.80 15.37
N ALA A 170 -0.61 4.70 14.62
CA ALA A 170 -1.41 4.49 13.43
C ALA A 170 -2.84 4.12 13.81
N ASN A 171 -3.82 4.65 13.10
CA ASN A 171 -5.19 4.14 13.14
C ASN A 171 -5.26 2.82 12.37
N THR A 172 -5.85 1.76 12.94
CA THR A 172 -6.01 0.45 12.29
C THR A 172 -7.47 0.05 12.06
N THR A 173 -8.41 0.99 12.25
CA THR A 173 -9.84 0.77 12.02
C THR A 173 -10.10 0.33 10.58
N GLN A 174 -10.98 -0.66 10.39
CA GLN A 174 -11.33 -1.18 9.07
C GLN A 174 -11.92 -0.10 8.15
N SER A 175 -11.71 -0.26 6.85
CA SER A 175 -12.12 0.73 5.83
C SER A 175 -13.63 0.98 5.77
N ASN A 176 -14.44 0.00 6.17
CA ASN A 176 -15.91 0.10 6.22
C ASN A 176 -16.47 0.64 7.54
N GLN A 177 -15.62 0.92 8.54
CA GLN A 177 -16.02 1.37 9.87
C GLN A 177 -15.74 2.86 10.12
N THR A 178 -15.01 3.51 9.22
CA THR A 178 -14.69 4.94 9.31
C THR A 178 -14.57 5.55 7.91
N SER A 179 -14.85 6.83 7.80
CA SER A 179 -14.57 7.56 6.56
C SER A 179 -13.11 7.98 6.47
N ILE A 180 -12.62 8.30 5.27
CA ILE A 180 -11.25 8.77 5.07
C ILE A 180 -10.95 10.02 5.92
N GLN A 181 -11.92 10.93 6.05
CA GLN A 181 -11.76 12.15 6.85
C GLN A 181 -11.70 11.85 8.34
N GLU A 182 -12.56 10.98 8.84
CA GLU A 182 -12.64 10.64 10.27
C GLU A 182 -11.43 9.84 10.75
N ALA A 183 -10.84 9.05 9.86
CA ALA A 183 -9.68 8.22 10.17
C ALA A 183 -8.46 9.00 10.70
N PHE A 184 -8.41 10.31 10.45
CA PHE A 184 -7.33 11.22 10.85
C PHE A 184 -7.75 12.27 11.89
N LEU A 185 -8.93 12.15 12.49
CA LEU A 185 -9.44 13.12 13.50
C LEU A 185 -9.11 12.75 14.95
N SER A 186 -8.39 11.64 15.18
CA SER A 186 -8.04 11.14 16.51
C SER A 186 -6.72 11.69 17.02
#